data_b8284e0af7375624f80f23f0e4270d59
#
_entry.id   b8284e0af7375624f80f23f0e4270d59
#
_cell.length_a   1.000
_cell.length_b   1.000
_cell.length_c   1.000
_cell.angle_alpha   90.00
_cell.angle_beta   90.00
_cell.angle_gamma   90.00
#
_symmetry.space_group_name_H-M   'P 1'
#
loop_
_entity.id
_entity.type
_entity.pdbx_description
1 polymer ?
#
loop_
_entity_poly.entity_id
_entity_poly.type
_entity_poly.pdbx_seq_one_letter_code
_entity_poly.pdbx_strand_id
1 'polypeptide(L)'
;ARQAKHLTVFQRTANFSLPARNAPLNPEKEQKHKAEYSERRKAAYDTPFGIAGFPPPTKSALEVTEEERLKSYEAKWQEGGSISYLYAYTDLLLNKKSNDTASEFVRNKIRETVKDPKTAELLCPDNHPIGTKRLILDSQYYEIFNEDHVELVDVRNAPITEITETGIRTTDQHYELDAIAFATGFDAMTGAMREIDIKVKDGPSLDEQWEAGPRTYLGVMVAGLPNLFMITGPQSPGVKSQMILSIEWHVDWIADCLQYMKDKKFNLSLIHISEPTRRTT
;
A
#
# COMPACT_ATOMS: atom_id res chain seq x y z
N ALA A 1 16.83 0.23 15.72
CA ALA A 1 18.14 -0.45 15.69
C ALA A 1 19.16 0.18 16.66
N ARG A 2 19.44 1.48 16.57
CA ARG A 2 20.56 2.14 17.35
C ARG A 2 20.42 2.08 18.88
N GLN A 3 19.23 1.81 19.43
CA GLN A 3 18.99 1.75 20.88
C GLN A 3 18.98 0.31 21.42
N ALA A 4 18.86 -0.68 20.56
CA ALA A 4 18.90 -2.09 20.94
C ALA A 4 20.34 -2.59 21.03
N LYS A 5 20.63 -3.49 21.97
CA LYS A 5 21.90 -4.23 22.00
C LYS A 5 22.00 -5.21 20.84
N HIS A 6 20.87 -5.82 20.50
CA HIS A 6 20.71 -6.71 19.35
C HIS A 6 19.33 -6.53 18.76
N LEU A 7 19.22 -6.60 17.43
CA LEU A 7 17.97 -6.54 16.69
C LEU A 7 17.89 -7.73 15.74
N THR A 8 16.89 -8.59 15.94
CA THR A 8 16.60 -9.68 15.01
C THR A 8 15.35 -9.35 14.20
N VAL A 9 15.47 -9.38 12.88
CA VAL A 9 14.36 -9.16 11.95
C VAL A 9 13.95 -10.51 11.37
N PHE A 10 12.77 -10.99 11.74
CA PHE A 10 12.18 -12.23 11.20
C PHE A 10 11.38 -11.91 9.95
N GLN A 11 11.93 -12.24 8.78
CA GLN A 11 11.34 -11.91 7.49
C GLN A 11 10.80 -13.15 6.78
N ARG A 12 9.51 -13.11 6.40
CA ARG A 12 8.92 -14.11 5.50
C ARG A 12 9.09 -13.74 4.03
N THR A 13 8.90 -12.47 3.69
CA THR A 13 8.91 -12.00 2.31
C THR A 13 9.47 -10.59 2.26
N ALA A 14 10.53 -10.39 1.48
CA ALA A 14 11.04 -9.06 1.21
C ALA A 14 10.02 -8.20 0.44
N ASN A 15 10.06 -6.89 0.65
CA ASN A 15 9.28 -5.93 -0.13
C ASN A 15 10.21 -4.85 -0.68
N PHE A 16 9.83 -4.28 -1.82
CA PHE A 16 10.55 -3.13 -2.37
C PHE A 16 10.42 -1.91 -1.47
N SER A 17 11.55 -1.31 -1.12
CA SER A 17 11.62 -0.04 -0.41
C SER A 17 12.43 0.97 -1.21
N LEU A 18 12.02 2.22 -1.14
CA LEU A 18 12.62 3.34 -1.85
C LEU A 18 13.00 4.43 -0.86
N PRO A 19 14.01 5.26 -1.15
CA PRO A 19 14.41 6.32 -0.24
C PRO A 19 13.28 7.33 0.01
N ALA A 20 12.98 7.58 1.28
CA ALA A 20 12.02 8.62 1.68
C ALA A 20 12.54 10.04 1.46
N ARG A 21 13.85 10.21 1.49
CA ARG A 21 14.52 11.53 1.40
C ARG A 21 13.94 12.54 2.40
N ASN A 22 13.65 12.09 3.62
CA ASN A 22 13.18 12.96 4.68
C ASN A 22 14.16 14.11 4.92
N ALA A 23 13.63 15.31 4.91
CA ALA A 23 14.37 16.55 5.14
C ALA A 23 13.53 17.51 5.99
N PRO A 24 14.15 18.50 6.64
CA PRO A 24 13.43 19.58 7.29
C PRO A 24 12.45 20.25 6.33
N LEU A 25 11.31 20.67 6.84
CA LEU A 25 10.30 21.36 6.06
C LEU A 25 10.89 22.67 5.48
N ASN A 26 10.73 22.85 4.18
CA ASN A 26 11.12 24.08 3.50
C ASN A 26 9.97 25.10 3.60
N PRO A 27 10.15 26.25 4.32
CA PRO A 27 9.08 27.22 4.54
C PRO A 27 8.52 27.85 3.25
N GLU A 28 9.37 28.06 2.24
CA GLU A 28 8.94 28.64 0.95
C GLU A 28 8.06 27.64 0.19
N LYS A 29 8.45 26.36 0.16
CA LYS A 29 7.63 25.27 -0.41
C LYS A 29 6.31 25.14 0.32
N GLU A 30 6.32 25.23 1.64
CA GLU A 30 5.10 25.15 2.45
C GLU A 30 4.15 26.31 2.13
N GLN A 31 4.64 27.54 2.10
CA GLN A 31 3.83 28.73 1.76
C GLN A 31 3.26 28.61 0.36
N LYS A 32 4.06 28.21 -0.63
CA LYS A 32 3.61 27.98 -1.99
C LYS A 32 2.50 26.93 -2.04
N HIS A 33 2.68 25.77 -1.37
CA HIS A 33 1.67 24.71 -1.32
C HIS A 33 0.37 25.20 -0.68
N LYS A 34 0.44 25.99 0.39
CA LYS A 34 -0.73 26.59 1.03
C LYS A 34 -1.46 27.57 0.12
N ALA A 35 -0.73 28.41 -0.59
CA ALA A 35 -1.31 29.36 -1.54
C ALA A 35 -2.01 28.67 -2.73
N GLU A 36 -1.47 27.57 -3.21
CA GLU A 36 -1.97 26.81 -4.35
C GLU A 36 -2.92 25.65 -3.94
N TYR A 37 -3.30 25.53 -2.68
CA TYR A 37 -4.00 24.36 -2.16
C TYR A 37 -5.27 24.00 -2.94
N SER A 38 -6.14 24.98 -3.19
CA SER A 38 -7.41 24.76 -3.88
C SER A 38 -7.21 24.31 -5.32
N GLU A 39 -6.24 24.89 -6.02
CA GLU A 39 -5.91 24.52 -7.41
C GLU A 39 -5.28 23.12 -7.48
N ARG A 40 -4.37 22.83 -6.58
CA ARG A 40 -3.74 21.50 -6.45
C ARG A 40 -4.74 20.41 -6.11
N ARG A 41 -5.70 20.71 -5.21
CA ARG A 41 -6.77 19.81 -4.87
C ARG A 41 -7.66 19.52 -6.09
N LYS A 42 -8.08 20.55 -6.83
CA LYS A 42 -8.85 20.38 -8.05
C LYS A 42 -8.09 19.55 -9.09
N ALA A 43 -6.82 19.86 -9.32
CA ALA A 43 -5.98 19.11 -10.24
C ALA A 43 -5.81 17.63 -9.82
N ALA A 44 -5.83 17.33 -8.53
CA ALA A 44 -5.72 15.95 -8.05
C ALA A 44 -6.90 15.06 -8.49
N TYR A 45 -8.12 15.62 -8.59
CA TYR A 45 -9.29 14.89 -9.10
C TYR A 45 -9.15 14.45 -10.55
N ASP A 46 -8.35 15.16 -11.34
CA ASP A 46 -8.12 14.87 -12.75
C ASP A 46 -6.95 13.90 -12.98
N THR A 47 -6.38 13.33 -11.89
CA THR A 47 -5.25 12.39 -11.99
C THR A 47 -5.67 10.96 -11.63
N PRO A 48 -5.04 9.93 -12.22
CA PRO A 48 -5.40 8.52 -11.98
C PRO A 48 -5.27 8.08 -10.52
N PHE A 49 -4.40 8.72 -9.74
CA PHE A 49 -4.15 8.37 -8.34
C PHE A 49 -4.61 9.42 -7.33
N GLY A 50 -5.29 10.47 -7.79
CA GLY A 50 -5.72 11.55 -6.91
C GLY A 50 -4.57 12.39 -6.35
N ILE A 51 -3.42 12.46 -7.03
CA ILE A 51 -2.22 13.16 -6.56
C ILE A 51 -1.72 14.10 -7.66
N ALA A 52 -1.81 15.42 -7.42
CA ALA A 52 -1.29 16.43 -8.31
C ALA A 52 0.23 16.61 -8.18
N GLY A 53 0.85 17.16 -9.24
CA GLY A 53 2.27 17.55 -9.22
C GLY A 53 3.23 16.53 -9.83
N PHE A 54 2.72 15.42 -10.35
CA PHE A 54 3.51 14.45 -11.11
C PHE A 54 3.07 14.48 -12.56
N PRO A 55 3.87 15.06 -13.49
CA PRO A 55 3.54 15.02 -14.91
C PRO A 55 3.51 13.55 -15.38
N PRO A 56 2.50 13.16 -16.16
CA PRO A 56 2.42 11.79 -16.67
C PRO A 56 3.64 11.50 -17.56
N PRO A 57 4.22 10.30 -17.46
CA PRO A 57 5.29 9.88 -18.35
C PRO A 57 4.77 9.76 -19.78
N THR A 58 5.67 9.94 -20.75
CA THR A 58 5.32 9.93 -22.19
C THR A 58 5.94 8.79 -22.98
N LYS A 59 6.91 8.07 -22.39
CA LYS A 59 7.64 6.97 -23.04
C LYS A 59 7.48 5.67 -22.28
N SER A 60 7.53 4.55 -22.98
CA SER A 60 7.72 3.22 -22.41
C SER A 60 9.18 3.03 -21.95
N ALA A 61 9.39 2.21 -20.92
CA ALA A 61 10.74 1.85 -20.49
C ALA A 61 11.52 1.07 -21.56
N LEU A 62 10.83 0.42 -22.50
CA LEU A 62 11.43 -0.36 -23.57
C LEU A 62 11.69 0.46 -24.85
N GLU A 63 11.18 1.69 -24.94
CA GLU A 63 11.40 2.61 -26.07
C GLU A 63 12.69 3.43 -25.93
N VAL A 64 13.34 3.37 -24.80
CA VAL A 64 14.57 4.09 -24.49
C VAL A 64 15.75 3.14 -24.39
N THR A 65 16.98 3.66 -24.54
CA THR A 65 18.18 2.88 -24.34
C THR A 65 18.34 2.48 -22.86
N GLU A 66 19.14 1.46 -22.60
CA GLU A 66 19.43 1.04 -21.22
C GLU A 66 20.07 2.17 -20.41
N GLU A 67 20.98 2.90 -20.99
CA GLU A 67 21.67 4.05 -20.36
C GLU A 67 20.68 5.15 -19.97
N GLU A 68 19.78 5.55 -20.87
CA GLU A 68 18.72 6.53 -20.58
C GLU A 68 17.80 6.05 -19.48
N ARG A 69 17.45 4.76 -19.48
CA ARG A 69 16.58 4.15 -18.50
C ARG A 69 17.22 4.13 -17.12
N LEU A 70 18.49 3.70 -17.01
CA LEU A 70 19.22 3.70 -15.75
C LEU A 70 19.40 5.12 -15.21
N LYS A 71 19.70 6.09 -16.06
CA LYS A 71 19.80 7.51 -15.67
C LYS A 71 18.45 8.04 -15.13
N SER A 72 17.35 7.67 -15.76
CA SER A 72 16.01 8.04 -15.30
C SER A 72 15.70 7.44 -13.93
N TYR A 73 15.94 6.13 -13.75
CA TYR A 73 15.72 5.47 -12.47
C TYR A 73 16.61 6.05 -11.36
N GLU A 74 17.88 6.34 -11.67
CA GLU A 74 18.78 6.97 -10.70
C GLU A 74 18.29 8.36 -10.29
N ALA A 75 17.84 9.18 -11.24
CA ALA A 75 17.27 10.49 -10.92
C ALA A 75 16.05 10.37 -9.99
N LYS A 76 15.16 9.40 -10.25
CA LYS A 76 13.99 9.13 -9.41
C LYS A 76 14.36 8.56 -8.03
N TRP A 77 15.39 7.73 -7.98
CA TRP A 77 15.95 7.23 -6.72
C TRP A 77 16.52 8.36 -5.84
N GLN A 78 17.19 9.31 -6.45
CA GLN A 78 17.73 10.48 -5.74
C GLN A 78 16.63 11.47 -5.34
N GLU A 79 15.59 11.63 -6.16
CA GLU A 79 14.41 12.44 -5.80
C GLU A 79 13.66 11.84 -4.60
N GLY A 80 13.58 10.52 -4.54
CA GLY A 80 12.81 9.78 -3.54
C GLY A 80 11.32 9.71 -3.85
N GLY A 81 10.63 8.89 -3.08
CA GLY A 81 9.18 8.73 -3.20
C GLY A 81 8.74 7.63 -4.18
N SER A 82 7.65 6.96 -3.85
CA SER A 82 7.16 5.80 -4.59
C SER A 82 6.47 6.16 -5.90
N ILE A 83 5.68 7.22 -5.92
CA ILE A 83 4.91 7.63 -7.10
C ILE A 83 5.84 8.18 -8.18
N SER A 84 6.78 9.04 -7.80
CA SER A 84 7.78 9.58 -8.71
C SER A 84 8.54 8.46 -9.45
N TYR A 85 8.92 7.41 -8.73
CA TYR A 85 9.61 6.26 -9.29
C TYR A 85 8.73 5.47 -10.28
N LEU A 86 7.49 5.14 -9.90
CA LEU A 86 6.56 4.40 -10.77
C LEU A 86 6.11 5.21 -11.98
N TYR A 87 6.20 6.53 -11.92
CA TYR A 87 5.94 7.46 -13.03
C TYR A 87 7.17 7.76 -13.90
N ALA A 88 8.25 7.02 -13.74
CA ALA A 88 9.40 7.16 -14.64
C ALA A 88 9.06 6.81 -16.09
N TYR A 89 8.15 5.85 -16.30
CA TYR A 89 7.70 5.39 -17.61
C TYR A 89 6.21 5.02 -17.62
N THR A 90 5.60 5.01 -18.81
CA THR A 90 4.14 4.81 -18.99
C THR A 90 3.66 3.41 -18.60
N ASP A 91 4.53 2.42 -18.66
CA ASP A 91 4.16 1.00 -18.68
C ASP A 91 4.76 0.16 -17.55
N LEU A 92 5.37 0.78 -16.54
CA LEU A 92 5.97 0.03 -15.42
C LEU A 92 4.97 -0.84 -14.65
N LEU A 93 3.70 -0.45 -14.61
CA LEU A 93 2.64 -1.22 -13.94
C LEU A 93 1.84 -2.11 -14.89
N LEU A 94 2.06 -2.02 -16.19
CA LEU A 94 1.25 -2.67 -17.22
C LEU A 94 2.03 -3.71 -18.03
N ASN A 95 3.34 -3.57 -18.10
CA ASN A 95 4.22 -4.42 -18.90
C ASN A 95 5.27 -5.09 -18.01
N LYS A 96 5.24 -6.42 -17.95
CA LYS A 96 6.18 -7.18 -17.11
C LYS A 96 7.65 -6.89 -17.46
N LYS A 97 8.01 -6.82 -18.75
CA LYS A 97 9.40 -6.57 -19.16
C LYS A 97 9.89 -5.19 -18.73
N SER A 98 9.03 -4.18 -18.85
CA SER A 98 9.32 -2.82 -18.36
C SER A 98 9.46 -2.82 -16.82
N ASN A 99 8.55 -3.51 -16.11
CA ASN A 99 8.61 -3.67 -14.68
C ASN A 99 9.88 -4.37 -14.20
N ASP A 100 10.30 -5.42 -14.90
CA ASP A 100 11.51 -6.19 -14.56
C ASP A 100 12.75 -5.28 -14.57
N THR A 101 12.83 -4.30 -15.47
CA THR A 101 13.94 -3.33 -15.50
C THR A 101 13.98 -2.42 -14.27
N ALA A 102 12.80 -1.96 -13.83
CA ALA A 102 12.67 -1.14 -12.63
C ALA A 102 12.92 -1.95 -11.36
N SER A 103 12.43 -3.18 -11.32
CA SER A 103 12.64 -4.12 -10.20
C SER A 103 14.12 -4.43 -10.02
N GLU A 104 14.83 -4.70 -11.13
CA GLU A 104 16.24 -5.04 -11.09
C GLU A 104 17.11 -3.85 -10.69
N PHE A 105 16.76 -2.65 -11.12
CA PHE A 105 17.44 -1.44 -10.64
C PHE A 105 17.38 -1.34 -9.11
N VAL A 106 16.20 -1.54 -8.50
CA VAL A 106 16.08 -1.48 -7.03
C VAL A 106 16.85 -2.62 -6.35
N ARG A 107 16.80 -3.85 -6.89
CA ARG A 107 17.62 -4.96 -6.35
C ARG A 107 19.11 -4.65 -6.38
N ASN A 108 19.59 -4.03 -7.45
CA ASN A 108 20.99 -3.61 -7.54
C ASN A 108 21.33 -2.56 -6.48
N LYS A 109 20.42 -1.61 -6.21
CA LYS A 109 20.59 -0.67 -5.09
C LYS A 109 20.66 -1.35 -3.72
N ILE A 110 19.89 -2.42 -3.51
CA ILE A 110 19.97 -3.23 -2.28
C ILE A 110 21.35 -3.90 -2.18
N ARG A 111 21.81 -4.55 -3.26
CA ARG A 111 23.14 -5.22 -3.32
C ARG A 111 24.30 -4.24 -3.15
N GLU A 112 24.16 -3.01 -3.66
CA GLU A 112 25.15 -1.95 -3.46
C GLU A 112 25.20 -1.45 -2.00
N THR A 113 24.06 -1.47 -1.31
CA THR A 113 23.92 -0.94 0.05
C THR A 113 24.29 -1.95 1.11
N VAL A 114 23.88 -3.21 0.97
CA VAL A 114 24.07 -4.28 1.96
C VAL A 114 25.35 -5.04 1.65
N LYS A 115 26.30 -5.03 2.59
CA LYS A 115 27.66 -5.56 2.38
C LYS A 115 27.73 -7.08 2.32
N ASP A 116 26.91 -7.77 3.15
CA ASP A 116 26.84 -9.23 3.11
C ASP A 116 25.98 -9.70 1.94
N PRO A 117 26.54 -10.42 0.96
CA PRO A 117 25.80 -10.83 -0.23
C PRO A 117 24.59 -11.72 0.09
N LYS A 118 24.68 -12.57 1.12
CA LYS A 118 23.59 -13.46 1.51
C LYS A 118 22.39 -12.67 2.05
N THR A 119 22.65 -11.72 2.95
CA THR A 119 21.64 -10.81 3.48
C THR A 119 21.07 -9.92 2.39
N ALA A 120 21.90 -9.40 1.48
CA ALA A 120 21.45 -8.61 0.34
C ALA A 120 20.43 -9.37 -0.53
N GLU A 121 20.71 -10.63 -0.89
CA GLU A 121 19.80 -11.44 -1.69
C GLU A 121 18.48 -11.76 -0.93
N LEU A 122 18.55 -12.01 0.38
CA LEU A 122 17.34 -12.20 1.19
C LEU A 122 16.46 -10.95 1.24
N LEU A 123 17.04 -9.76 1.14
CA LEU A 123 16.33 -8.47 1.11
C LEU A 123 15.85 -8.09 -0.29
N CYS A 124 16.31 -8.74 -1.35
CA CYS A 124 15.85 -8.54 -2.71
C CYS A 124 14.47 -9.19 -2.92
N PRO A 125 13.40 -8.43 -3.24
CA PRO A 125 12.11 -9.04 -3.57
C PRO A 125 12.19 -9.85 -4.86
N ASP A 126 11.77 -11.12 -4.80
CA ASP A 126 11.89 -12.10 -5.89
C ASP A 126 10.54 -12.62 -6.40
N ASN A 127 9.47 -12.49 -5.60
CA ASN A 127 8.19 -13.17 -5.81
C ASN A 127 7.05 -12.26 -6.29
N HIS A 128 7.33 -10.99 -6.54
CA HIS A 128 6.32 -10.06 -7.06
C HIS A 128 6.97 -8.91 -7.84
N PRO A 129 6.29 -8.38 -8.88
CA PRO A 129 6.71 -7.18 -9.59
C PRO A 129 6.67 -5.94 -8.71
N ILE A 130 7.58 -4.97 -8.96
CA ILE A 130 7.56 -3.69 -8.25
C ILE A 130 6.23 -2.94 -8.46
N GLY A 131 5.67 -2.40 -7.41
CA GLY A 131 4.40 -1.66 -7.45
C GLY A 131 3.13 -2.53 -7.37
N THR A 132 3.22 -3.87 -7.38
CA THR A 132 2.06 -4.74 -7.11
C THR A 132 1.67 -4.75 -5.64
N LYS A 133 2.64 -4.62 -4.76
CA LYS A 133 2.45 -4.24 -3.37
C LYS A 133 2.78 -2.77 -3.19
N ARG A 134 2.26 -2.14 -2.13
CA ARG A 134 2.62 -0.75 -1.82
C ARG A 134 4.12 -0.65 -1.61
N LEU A 135 4.76 0.25 -2.34
CA LEU A 135 6.17 0.56 -2.14
C LEU A 135 6.36 1.24 -0.79
N ILE A 136 7.28 0.73 -0.02
CA ILE A 136 7.66 1.32 1.26
C ILE A 136 8.63 2.47 1.01
N LEU A 137 8.52 3.51 1.82
CA LEU A 137 9.52 4.57 1.86
C LEU A 137 10.32 4.41 3.15
N ASP A 138 11.63 4.34 3.02
CA ASP A 138 12.50 4.13 4.17
C ASP A 138 13.54 5.24 4.34
N SER A 139 14.10 5.25 5.54
CA SER A 139 15.25 6.07 5.90
C SER A 139 16.26 5.15 6.57
N GLN A 140 17.17 4.60 5.77
CA GLN A 140 18.25 3.71 6.22
C GLN A 140 17.79 2.28 6.59
N TYR A 141 16.74 1.73 5.97
CA TYR A 141 16.30 0.36 6.25
C TYR A 141 17.35 -0.68 5.84
N TYR A 142 17.92 -0.54 4.64
CA TYR A 142 18.93 -1.50 4.16
C TYR A 142 20.27 -1.32 4.84
N GLU A 143 20.63 -0.10 5.17
CA GLU A 143 21.91 0.23 5.83
C GLU A 143 22.04 -0.39 7.22
N ILE A 144 20.91 -0.58 7.95
CA ILE A 144 20.97 -1.19 9.29
C ILE A 144 21.51 -2.61 9.29
N PHE A 145 21.35 -3.36 8.19
CA PHE A 145 21.85 -4.73 8.07
C PHE A 145 23.37 -4.82 7.89
N ASN A 146 24.06 -3.68 7.83
CA ASN A 146 25.53 -3.61 7.90
C ASN A 146 26.06 -3.46 9.32
N GLU A 147 25.19 -3.34 10.31
CA GLU A 147 25.55 -3.20 11.72
C GLU A 147 25.69 -4.59 12.36
N ASP A 148 26.77 -4.83 13.10
CA ASP A 148 27.10 -6.13 13.69
C ASP A 148 26.03 -6.68 14.66
N HIS A 149 25.21 -5.81 15.20
CA HIS A 149 24.14 -6.17 16.14
C HIS A 149 22.76 -6.37 15.48
N VAL A 150 22.69 -6.36 14.15
CA VAL A 150 21.45 -6.55 13.39
C VAL A 150 21.50 -7.83 12.59
N GLU A 151 20.56 -8.72 12.83
CA GLU A 151 20.43 -10.02 12.17
C GLU A 151 19.12 -10.12 11.38
N LEU A 152 19.21 -10.69 10.17
CA LEU A 152 18.04 -11.06 9.34
C LEU A 152 17.84 -12.57 9.38
N VAL A 153 16.65 -13.00 9.78
CA VAL A 153 16.25 -14.41 9.80
C VAL A 153 15.19 -14.66 8.73
N ASP A 154 15.49 -15.54 7.77
CA ASP A 154 14.52 -15.98 6.75
C ASP A 154 13.60 -17.06 7.33
N VAL A 155 12.41 -16.68 7.76
CA VAL A 155 11.42 -17.62 8.30
C VAL A 155 10.73 -18.50 7.25
N ARG A 156 11.05 -18.38 5.97
CA ARG A 156 10.63 -19.36 4.95
C ARG A 156 11.46 -20.63 5.07
N ASN A 157 12.77 -20.47 5.32
CA ASN A 157 13.69 -21.60 5.46
C ASN A 157 13.83 -22.06 6.92
N ALA A 158 13.67 -21.15 7.89
CA ALA A 158 13.67 -21.43 9.32
C ALA A 158 12.34 -20.96 9.97
N PRO A 159 11.22 -21.66 9.75
CA PRO A 159 9.91 -21.27 10.27
C PRO A 159 9.90 -21.10 11.78
N ILE A 160 9.15 -20.09 12.25
CA ILE A 160 8.85 -19.91 13.66
C ILE A 160 7.96 -21.09 14.10
N THR A 161 8.38 -21.81 15.12
CA THR A 161 7.65 -22.97 15.68
C THR A 161 6.94 -22.65 16.96
N GLU A 162 7.48 -21.68 17.73
CA GLU A 162 6.95 -21.35 19.06
C GLU A 162 7.36 -19.93 19.46
N ILE A 163 6.47 -19.25 20.17
CA ILE A 163 6.79 -18.07 20.98
C ILE A 163 6.88 -18.53 22.41
N THR A 164 8.06 -18.42 23.00
CA THR A 164 8.35 -18.88 24.37
C THR A 164 8.30 -17.73 25.37
N GLU A 165 8.41 -18.02 26.64
CA GLU A 165 8.51 -17.00 27.70
C GLU A 165 9.74 -16.09 27.55
N THR A 166 10.80 -16.56 26.89
CA THR A 166 12.08 -15.86 26.76
C THR A 166 12.40 -15.44 25.34
N GLY A 167 11.51 -15.67 24.34
CA GLY A 167 11.81 -15.27 22.98
C GLY A 167 11.06 -16.04 21.90
N ILE A 168 11.73 -16.27 20.77
CA ILE A 168 11.18 -16.96 19.59
C ILE A 168 12.03 -18.19 19.28
N ARG A 169 11.38 -19.32 19.05
CA ARG A 169 12.00 -20.54 18.55
C ARG A 169 11.66 -20.72 17.06
N THR A 170 12.69 -20.94 16.27
CA THR A 170 12.55 -21.42 14.89
C THR A 170 12.91 -22.91 14.81
N THR A 171 12.79 -23.50 13.62
CA THR A 171 13.30 -24.87 13.40
C THR A 171 14.79 -25.00 13.65
N ASP A 172 15.56 -23.92 13.55
CA ASP A 172 17.02 -23.97 13.60
C ASP A 172 17.56 -23.63 14.98
N GLN A 173 17.00 -22.61 15.66
CA GLN A 173 17.48 -22.17 16.94
C GLN A 173 16.44 -21.39 17.75
N HIS A 174 16.79 -21.10 19.00
CA HIS A 174 16.03 -20.23 19.89
C HIS A 174 16.72 -18.85 19.99
N TYR A 175 15.93 -17.81 19.81
CA TYR A 175 16.35 -16.40 19.94
C TYR A 175 15.83 -15.85 21.26
N GLU A 176 16.73 -15.50 22.17
CA GLU A 176 16.37 -14.82 23.42
C GLU A 176 16.09 -13.35 23.14
N LEU A 177 14.94 -12.85 23.57
CA LEU A 177 14.45 -11.51 23.26
C LEU A 177 13.79 -10.88 24.49
N ASP A 178 14.08 -9.59 24.72
CA ASP A 178 13.41 -8.80 25.75
C ASP A 178 12.06 -8.24 25.27
N ALA A 179 11.90 -8.06 23.96
CA ALA A 179 10.68 -7.53 23.36
C ALA A 179 10.46 -8.09 21.95
N ILE A 180 9.20 -8.33 21.61
CA ILE A 180 8.76 -8.78 20.29
C ILE A 180 7.78 -7.76 19.72
N ALA A 181 8.06 -7.24 18.53
CA ALA A 181 7.14 -6.40 17.76
C ALA A 181 6.48 -7.23 16.65
N PHE A 182 5.18 -7.50 16.78
CA PHE A 182 4.42 -8.20 15.75
C PHE A 182 4.04 -7.24 14.62
N ALA A 183 4.61 -7.45 13.44
CA ALA A 183 4.29 -6.72 12.21
C ALA A 183 3.60 -7.66 11.19
N THR A 184 2.68 -8.50 11.66
CA THR A 184 2.02 -9.55 10.89
C THR A 184 0.94 -9.05 9.94
N GLY A 185 0.61 -7.75 10.01
CA GLY A 185 -0.41 -7.10 9.20
C GLY A 185 -1.80 -7.12 9.84
N PHE A 186 -2.77 -6.68 9.05
CA PHE A 186 -4.17 -6.63 9.43
C PHE A 186 -4.99 -7.50 8.49
N ASP A 187 -6.18 -7.94 8.93
CA ASP A 187 -7.22 -8.45 8.05
C ASP A 187 -7.83 -7.29 7.28
N ALA A 188 -7.19 -6.99 6.15
CA ALA A 188 -7.51 -5.83 5.33
C ALA A 188 -8.85 -6.04 4.59
N MET A 189 -9.43 -4.93 4.13
CA MET A 189 -10.62 -4.84 3.28
C MET A 189 -11.94 -5.18 3.98
N THR A 190 -12.08 -6.34 4.57
CA THR A 190 -13.35 -6.82 5.17
C THR A 190 -13.27 -7.05 6.67
N GLY A 191 -12.07 -7.23 7.24
CA GLY A 191 -11.89 -7.67 8.61
C GLY A 191 -12.62 -6.81 9.63
N ALA A 192 -12.43 -5.49 9.58
CA ALA A 192 -13.12 -4.59 10.51
C ALA A 192 -14.66 -4.64 10.41
N MET A 193 -15.21 -4.87 9.22
CA MET A 193 -16.67 -4.97 9.03
C MET A 193 -17.21 -6.33 9.47
N ARG A 194 -16.45 -7.40 9.28
CA ARG A 194 -16.84 -8.76 9.67
C ARG A 194 -16.76 -8.99 11.18
N GLU A 195 -15.91 -8.24 11.89
CA GLU A 195 -15.86 -8.23 13.36
C GLU A 195 -17.07 -7.53 14.01
N ILE A 196 -17.85 -6.76 13.24
CA ILE A 196 -19.07 -6.13 13.73
C ILE A 196 -20.25 -7.07 13.43
N ASP A 197 -21.03 -7.44 14.46
CA ASP A 197 -22.21 -8.29 14.31
C ASP A 197 -23.38 -7.52 13.63
N ILE A 198 -23.23 -7.29 12.31
CA ILE A 198 -24.25 -6.58 11.51
C ILE A 198 -25.29 -7.59 11.02
N LYS A 199 -26.51 -7.47 11.54
CA LYS A 199 -27.63 -8.34 11.21
C LYS A 199 -28.71 -7.62 10.42
N VAL A 200 -29.31 -8.32 9.49
CA VAL A 200 -30.53 -7.91 8.80
C VAL A 200 -31.73 -8.47 9.57
N LYS A 201 -32.79 -7.71 9.73
CA LYS A 201 -33.95 -8.09 10.54
C LYS A 201 -34.55 -9.39 10.06
N ASP A 202 -34.65 -9.90 9.04
CA ASP A 202 -35.28 -11.16 8.58
C ASP A 202 -34.42 -11.79 7.44
N GLY A 203 -33.10 -11.69 7.55
CA GLY A 203 -32.20 -12.17 6.52
C GLY A 203 -30.80 -12.54 7.05
N PRO A 204 -29.90 -12.92 6.16
CA PRO A 204 -28.55 -13.30 6.55
C PRO A 204 -27.74 -12.13 7.10
N SER A 205 -26.84 -12.38 8.04
CA SER A 205 -25.89 -11.39 8.53
C SER A 205 -24.96 -10.88 7.41
N LEU A 206 -24.26 -9.77 7.63
CA LEU A 206 -23.26 -9.26 6.68
C LEU A 206 -22.17 -10.30 6.42
N ASP A 207 -21.74 -10.99 7.48
CA ASP A 207 -20.70 -12.02 7.39
C ASP A 207 -21.12 -13.19 6.49
N GLU A 208 -22.34 -13.68 6.66
CA GLU A 208 -22.93 -14.72 5.80
C GLU A 208 -23.07 -14.24 4.35
N GLN A 209 -23.50 -13.00 4.12
CA GLN A 209 -23.58 -12.44 2.76
C GLN A 209 -22.23 -12.32 2.07
N TRP A 210 -21.18 -12.13 2.85
CA TRP A 210 -19.82 -11.94 2.36
C TRP A 210 -18.93 -13.21 2.44
N GLU A 211 -19.51 -14.37 2.70
CA GLU A 211 -18.77 -15.64 2.77
C GLU A 211 -17.96 -15.90 1.49
N ALA A 212 -18.56 -15.64 0.32
CA ALA A 212 -17.90 -15.77 -0.99
C ALA A 212 -17.12 -14.51 -1.42
N GLY A 213 -16.95 -13.54 -0.49
CA GLY A 213 -16.32 -12.24 -0.73
C GLY A 213 -17.30 -11.08 -0.67
N PRO A 214 -16.79 -9.87 -0.43
CA PRO A 214 -17.63 -8.69 -0.27
C PRO A 214 -18.34 -8.31 -1.56
N ARG A 215 -19.60 -7.90 -1.43
CA ARG A 215 -20.42 -7.33 -2.51
C ARG A 215 -20.99 -6.03 -2.04
N THR A 216 -20.63 -4.93 -2.70
CA THR A 216 -21.07 -3.60 -2.33
C THR A 216 -21.52 -2.82 -3.56
N TYR A 217 -22.19 -1.72 -3.33
CA TYR A 217 -22.42 -0.70 -4.35
C TYR A 217 -21.39 0.42 -4.13
N LEU A 218 -20.41 0.55 -5.02
CA LEU A 218 -19.34 1.55 -4.98
C LEU A 218 -18.53 1.60 -3.66
N GLY A 219 -18.58 0.53 -2.86
CA GLY A 219 -17.98 0.56 -1.51
C GLY A 219 -18.75 1.43 -0.50
N VAL A 220 -19.93 1.91 -0.84
CA VAL A 220 -20.72 2.84 -0.01
C VAL A 220 -21.91 2.15 0.65
N MET A 221 -22.53 1.18 -0.02
CA MET A 221 -23.74 0.49 0.48
C MET A 221 -23.67 -1.01 0.22
N VAL A 222 -24.51 -1.76 0.94
CA VAL A 222 -24.69 -3.22 0.75
C VAL A 222 -26.16 -3.51 0.47
N ALA A 223 -26.43 -4.37 -0.50
CA ALA A 223 -27.79 -4.81 -0.80
C ALA A 223 -28.41 -5.52 0.42
N GLY A 224 -29.66 -5.20 0.74
CA GLY A 224 -30.39 -5.78 1.88
C GLY A 224 -30.05 -5.17 3.24
N LEU A 225 -29.11 -4.20 3.33
CA LEU A 225 -28.78 -3.46 4.54
C LEU A 225 -29.19 -1.98 4.39
N PRO A 226 -30.50 -1.65 4.57
CA PRO A 226 -30.95 -0.29 4.41
C PRO A 226 -30.33 0.63 5.48
N ASN A 227 -30.06 1.86 5.07
CA ASN A 227 -29.47 2.90 5.93
C ASN A 227 -28.06 2.59 6.46
N LEU A 228 -27.39 1.53 5.98
CA LEU A 228 -25.98 1.28 6.22
C LEU A 228 -25.16 1.94 5.13
N PHE A 229 -24.36 2.92 5.53
CA PHE A 229 -23.39 3.57 4.66
C PHE A 229 -21.97 3.27 5.13
N MET A 230 -21.05 3.06 4.20
CA MET A 230 -19.64 2.82 4.44
C MET A 230 -18.82 3.92 3.78
N ILE A 231 -17.76 4.34 4.43
CA ILE A 231 -16.75 5.22 3.84
C ILE A 231 -15.54 4.36 3.50
N THR A 232 -15.13 4.36 2.23
CA THR A 232 -14.04 3.53 1.71
C THR A 232 -14.21 2.03 2.02
N GLY A 233 -15.44 1.54 1.94
CA GLY A 233 -15.75 0.13 2.13
C GLY A 233 -15.17 -0.76 1.01
N PRO A 234 -15.27 -2.08 1.13
CA PRO A 234 -14.78 -3.02 0.13
C PRO A 234 -15.30 -2.71 -1.27
N GLN A 235 -14.47 -2.93 -2.29
CA GLN A 235 -14.73 -2.62 -3.71
C GLN A 235 -14.79 -1.11 -4.04
N SER A 236 -14.43 -0.23 -3.12
CA SER A 236 -14.18 1.18 -3.37
C SER A 236 -12.77 1.39 -3.96
N PRO A 237 -12.30 2.65 -4.16
CA PRO A 237 -11.00 2.91 -4.75
C PRO A 237 -9.86 2.14 -4.12
N GLY A 238 -8.92 1.71 -4.94
CA GLY A 238 -7.78 0.92 -4.49
C GLY A 238 -6.80 1.70 -3.63
N VAL A 239 -6.03 0.97 -2.83
CA VAL A 239 -4.98 1.50 -1.93
C VAL A 239 -3.86 2.30 -2.63
N LYS A 240 -3.85 2.36 -3.95
CA LYS A 240 -2.89 3.15 -4.75
C LYS A 240 -3.37 4.59 -4.97
N SER A 241 -4.65 4.90 -4.73
CA SER A 241 -5.19 6.25 -4.85
C SER A 241 -5.07 7.03 -3.54
N GLN A 242 -5.21 8.34 -3.63
CA GLN A 242 -5.26 9.24 -2.49
C GLN A 242 -6.60 9.03 -1.74
N MET A 243 -6.52 8.38 -0.59
CA MET A 243 -7.70 7.95 0.16
C MET A 243 -8.56 9.12 0.67
N ILE A 244 -7.97 10.26 0.99
CA ILE A 244 -8.73 11.44 1.49
C ILE A 244 -9.73 11.93 0.44
N LEU A 245 -9.32 12.01 -0.85
CA LEU A 245 -10.25 12.40 -1.92
C LEU A 245 -11.39 11.39 -2.09
N SER A 246 -11.08 10.11 -1.93
CA SER A 246 -12.10 9.05 -1.97
C SER A 246 -13.07 9.14 -0.80
N ILE A 247 -12.57 9.45 0.40
CA ILE A 247 -13.39 9.68 1.59
C ILE A 247 -14.33 10.86 1.37
N GLU A 248 -13.82 11.99 0.88
CA GLU A 248 -14.61 13.18 0.59
C GLU A 248 -15.73 12.88 -0.41
N TRP A 249 -15.40 12.19 -1.50
CA TRP A 249 -16.39 11.79 -2.50
C TRP A 249 -17.50 10.91 -1.89
N HIS A 250 -17.14 9.94 -1.03
CA HIS A 250 -18.12 9.11 -0.33
C HIS A 250 -19.00 9.92 0.61
N VAL A 251 -18.40 10.86 1.35
CA VAL A 251 -19.14 11.74 2.29
C VAL A 251 -20.13 12.61 1.52
N ASP A 252 -19.70 13.26 0.44
CA ASP A 252 -20.57 14.08 -0.40
C ASP A 252 -21.73 13.25 -0.98
N TRP A 253 -21.41 12.07 -1.53
CA TRP A 253 -22.43 11.16 -2.06
C TRP A 253 -23.46 10.73 -1.01
N ILE A 254 -22.99 10.38 0.21
CA ILE A 254 -23.88 10.00 1.33
C ILE A 254 -24.74 11.19 1.75
N ALA A 255 -24.17 12.38 1.84
CA ALA A 255 -24.89 13.60 2.20
C ALA A 255 -26.00 13.91 1.17
N ASP A 256 -25.69 13.83 -0.11
CA ASP A 256 -26.65 14.03 -1.20
C ASP A 256 -27.77 12.98 -1.16
N CYS A 257 -27.42 11.71 -0.91
CA CYS A 257 -28.40 10.63 -0.75
C CYS A 257 -29.34 10.90 0.41
N LEU A 258 -28.83 11.28 1.57
CA LEU A 258 -29.65 11.60 2.75
C LEU A 258 -30.53 12.84 2.52
N GLN A 259 -30.00 13.86 1.84
CA GLN A 259 -30.81 15.06 1.48
C GLN A 259 -31.93 14.68 0.52
N TYR A 260 -31.64 13.86 -0.51
CA TYR A 260 -32.65 13.36 -1.44
C TYR A 260 -33.77 12.56 -0.72
N MET A 261 -33.38 11.67 0.21
CA MET A 261 -34.31 10.91 1.01
C MET A 261 -35.22 11.83 1.84
N LYS A 262 -34.67 12.85 2.47
CA LYS A 262 -35.39 13.85 3.25
C LYS A 262 -36.40 14.60 2.39
N ASP A 263 -36.00 15.09 1.23
CA ASP A 263 -36.83 15.86 0.31
C ASP A 263 -38.00 15.03 -0.25
N LYS A 264 -37.75 13.73 -0.47
CA LYS A 264 -38.77 12.77 -0.93
C LYS A 264 -39.56 12.12 0.21
N LYS A 265 -39.24 12.44 1.47
CA LYS A 265 -39.80 11.82 2.68
C LYS A 265 -39.62 10.30 2.72
N PHE A 266 -38.50 9.81 2.22
CA PHE A 266 -38.15 8.40 2.31
C PHE A 266 -37.44 8.14 3.65
N ASN A 267 -37.80 7.01 4.30
CA ASN A 267 -37.22 6.60 5.57
C ASN A 267 -36.15 5.49 5.42
N LEU A 268 -36.07 4.90 4.23
CA LEU A 268 -35.15 3.81 3.92
C LEU A 268 -34.41 4.09 2.63
N SER A 269 -33.11 3.95 2.69
CA SER A 269 -32.26 3.83 1.51
C SER A 269 -32.14 2.35 1.16
N LEU A 270 -32.62 1.94 0.00
CA LEU A 270 -32.56 0.57 -0.46
C LEU A 270 -31.75 0.51 -1.74
N ILE A 271 -30.75 -0.38 -1.75
CA ILE A 271 -30.07 -0.77 -2.97
C ILE A 271 -30.36 -2.25 -3.24
N HIS A 272 -30.77 -2.57 -4.46
CA HIS A 272 -31.03 -3.95 -4.91
C HIS A 272 -29.90 -4.49 -5.80
N ILE A 273 -28.95 -3.64 -6.19
CA ILE A 273 -27.92 -3.95 -7.16
C ILE A 273 -26.56 -3.85 -6.46
N SER A 274 -25.84 -4.95 -6.40
CA SER A 274 -24.39 -4.92 -6.19
C SER A 274 -23.74 -4.82 -7.57
N GLU A 275 -22.71 -3.99 -7.70
CA GLU A 275 -21.95 -3.94 -8.96
C GLU A 275 -21.47 -5.35 -9.34
N PRO A 276 -21.59 -5.75 -10.61
CA PRO A 276 -21.02 -7.00 -11.07
C PRO A 276 -19.50 -6.94 -10.92
N THR A 277 -18.97 -7.84 -10.13
CA THR A 277 -17.53 -7.99 -9.86
C THR A 277 -16.73 -8.45 -11.07
N ARG A 278 -17.33 -8.61 -12.23
CA ARG A 278 -16.69 -8.97 -13.47
C ARG A 278 -16.83 -7.86 -14.49
N ARG A 279 -15.77 -7.06 -14.64
CA ARG A 279 -15.48 -6.55 -15.97
C ARG A 279 -15.12 -7.80 -16.80
N THR A 280 -16.01 -8.19 -17.70
CA THR A 280 -15.61 -9.08 -18.78
C THR A 280 -14.50 -8.38 -19.52
N THR A 281 -13.32 -8.96 -19.47
CA THR A 281 -12.15 -8.59 -20.27
C THR A 281 -12.49 -8.63 -21.75
#